data_528d873877614b0e97b2697b3c11fe83
#
_entry.id   528d873877614b0e97b2697b3c11fe83
#
_cell.length_a   1.000
_cell.length_b   1.000
_cell.length_c   1.000
_cell.angle_alpha   90.00
_cell.angle_beta   90.00
_cell.angle_gamma   90.00
#
_symmetry.space_group_name_H-M   'P 1'
#
loop_
_entity.id
_entity.type
_entity.pdbx_description
1 polymer ?
#
loop_
_entity_poly.entity_id
_entity_poly.type
_entity_poly.pdbx_seq_one_letter_code
_entity_poly.pdbx_strand_id
1 'polypeptide(L)'
;MKKLILASLCAVALGLTACEKKPNDAETTTSTTAATTVTALTNGVDADIRADLDKIQTLSNAKAQEALKFQNDVMQAAQKGDKAALDAVVDSMDKYVDSFNDELEALDLKSSEADSIRDKMKESNDLGLDLAEAGVETPPNMEKITELQKKATELQQSLL
;
A
#
# COMPACT_ATOMS: atom_id res chain seq x y z
N MET A 1 21.30 -12.58 22.88
CA MET A 1 21.35 -12.23 21.47
C MET A 1 19.94 -12.43 20.88
N LYS A 2 18.98 -11.53 21.21
CA LYS A 2 17.54 -11.63 20.81
C LYS A 2 16.96 -10.25 20.44
N LYS A 3 17.74 -9.34 19.84
CA LYS A 3 17.31 -7.93 19.67
C LYS A 3 17.32 -7.40 18.23
N LEU A 4 17.28 -8.23 17.20
CA LEU A 4 17.53 -7.73 15.83
C LEU A 4 16.49 -8.12 14.76
N ILE A 5 15.30 -8.62 15.11
CA ILE A 5 14.34 -9.09 14.10
C ILE A 5 13.24 -8.06 13.76
N LEU A 6 13.03 -7.04 14.60
CA LEU A 6 11.93 -6.08 14.41
C LEU A 6 12.25 -4.86 13.52
N ALA A 7 13.43 -4.79 12.92
CA ALA A 7 13.86 -3.58 12.20
C ALA A 7 13.54 -3.57 10.69
N SER A 8 12.86 -4.57 10.15
CA SER A 8 12.66 -4.69 8.69
C SER A 8 11.30 -4.26 8.16
N LEU A 9 10.45 -3.64 8.99
CA LEU A 9 9.04 -3.42 8.63
C LEU A 9 8.75 -2.08 7.93
N CYS A 10 9.74 -1.30 7.56
CA CYS A 10 9.49 0.03 7.02
C CYS A 10 10.50 0.44 5.97
N ALA A 11 10.22 0.18 4.74
CA ALA A 11 10.67 1.04 3.63
C ALA A 11 10.00 0.66 2.31
N VAL A 12 8.70 0.82 2.19
CA VAL A 12 8.11 0.99 0.86
C VAL A 12 7.74 2.46 0.70
N ALA A 13 8.74 3.34 0.84
CA ALA A 13 8.65 4.67 0.27
C ALA A 13 9.03 4.54 -1.21
N LEU A 14 8.05 4.32 -2.06
CA LEU A 14 8.22 4.40 -3.50
C LEU A 14 8.61 5.83 -3.87
N GLY A 15 9.90 6.07 -3.98
CA GLY A 15 10.44 7.27 -4.59
C GLY A 15 10.16 7.25 -6.09
N LEU A 16 8.97 7.67 -6.51
CA LEU A 16 8.68 7.98 -7.91
C LEU A 16 9.39 9.30 -8.26
N THR A 17 10.63 9.20 -8.72
CA THR A 17 11.28 10.33 -9.38
C THR A 17 10.65 10.52 -10.75
N ALA A 18 9.71 11.47 -10.85
CA ALA A 18 9.12 11.89 -12.11
C ALA A 18 10.19 12.51 -13.00
N CYS A 19 10.47 11.87 -14.15
CA CYS A 19 11.17 12.54 -15.26
C CYS A 19 10.19 13.48 -15.96
N GLU A 20 10.41 14.78 -15.78
CA GLU A 20 9.74 15.84 -16.53
C GLU A 20 10.06 15.72 -18.03
N LYS A 21 9.05 15.56 -18.86
CA LYS A 21 9.13 15.88 -20.29
C LYS A 21 7.85 16.60 -20.74
N LYS A 22 8.06 17.75 -21.36
CA LYS A 22 7.15 18.81 -21.75
C LYS A 22 6.04 18.35 -22.73
N PRO A 23 4.84 18.98 -22.72
CA PRO A 23 3.65 18.52 -23.44
C PRO A 23 3.66 18.89 -24.92
N ASN A 24 2.97 18.08 -25.72
CA ASN A 24 2.47 18.50 -27.02
C ASN A 24 0.96 18.29 -27.07
N ASP A 25 0.26 19.37 -27.41
CA ASP A 25 -1.19 19.46 -27.56
C ASP A 25 -1.71 18.61 -28.72
N ALA A 26 -2.85 17.96 -28.51
CA ALA A 26 -3.84 17.75 -29.57
C ALA A 26 -5.24 17.58 -28.95
N GLU A 27 -6.10 18.57 -29.20
CA GLU A 27 -7.54 18.55 -28.98
C GLU A 27 -8.23 17.47 -29.83
N THR A 28 -9.32 16.89 -29.34
CA THR A 28 -10.57 16.76 -30.10
C THR A 28 -11.74 16.21 -29.28
N THR A 29 -12.71 17.09 -29.02
CA THR A 29 -14.18 17.03 -29.08
C THR A 29 -14.98 15.82 -28.53
N THR A 30 -15.72 16.16 -27.49
CA THR A 30 -17.14 15.94 -27.12
C THR A 30 -17.97 14.87 -27.88
N SER A 31 -18.55 13.94 -27.12
CA SER A 31 -19.97 13.58 -27.27
C SER A 31 -20.54 13.04 -25.96
N THR A 32 -21.58 13.72 -25.48
CA THR A 32 -22.39 13.40 -24.31
C THR A 32 -23.35 12.28 -24.65
N THR A 33 -23.34 11.19 -23.91
CA THR A 33 -24.54 10.34 -23.73
C THR A 33 -24.43 9.65 -22.36
N ALA A 34 -25.34 10.01 -21.45
CA ALA A 34 -25.47 9.38 -20.15
C ALA A 34 -25.98 7.95 -20.33
N ALA A 35 -25.13 7.00 -20.14
CA ALA A 35 -25.46 5.63 -19.81
C ALA A 35 -24.48 5.23 -18.71
N THR A 36 -24.96 4.57 -17.66
CA THR A 36 -24.12 3.96 -16.62
C THR A 36 -23.32 2.83 -17.29
N THR A 37 -22.31 3.21 -18.03
CA THR A 37 -21.31 2.32 -18.60
C THR A 37 -20.24 2.14 -17.53
N VAL A 38 -20.01 0.89 -17.13
CA VAL A 38 -18.71 0.50 -16.59
C VAL A 38 -17.72 0.96 -17.66
N THR A 39 -17.10 2.09 -17.44
CA THR A 39 -16.13 2.67 -18.39
C THR A 39 -14.95 1.73 -18.39
N ALA A 40 -14.71 1.06 -19.53
CA ALA A 40 -13.52 0.22 -19.67
C ALA A 40 -12.28 1.09 -19.40
N LEU A 41 -11.36 0.57 -18.59
CA LEU A 41 -10.12 1.26 -18.27
C LEU A 41 -9.31 1.53 -19.55
N THR A 42 -8.67 2.69 -19.61
CA THR A 42 -7.72 3.03 -20.68
C THR A 42 -6.41 2.26 -20.49
N ASN A 43 -5.70 1.99 -21.57
CA ASN A 43 -4.39 1.35 -21.54
C ASN A 43 -3.39 2.20 -22.33
N GLY A 44 -2.23 2.48 -21.72
CA GLY A 44 -1.15 3.25 -22.34
C GLY A 44 -1.47 4.73 -22.57
N VAL A 45 -2.49 5.30 -21.89
CA VAL A 45 -2.84 6.72 -21.98
C VAL A 45 -2.10 7.50 -20.89
N ASP A 46 -0.99 8.12 -21.23
CA ASP A 46 -0.10 8.82 -20.29
C ASP A 46 -0.84 9.82 -19.38
N ALA A 47 -1.81 10.56 -19.90
CA ALA A 47 -2.55 11.56 -19.14
C ALA A 47 -3.41 10.92 -18.05
N ASP A 48 -4.09 9.81 -18.37
CA ASP A 48 -4.92 9.08 -17.41
C ASP A 48 -4.03 8.40 -16.34
N ILE A 49 -2.93 7.77 -16.78
CA ILE A 49 -1.97 7.13 -15.86
C ILE A 49 -1.44 8.14 -14.85
N ARG A 50 -0.98 9.32 -15.30
CA ARG A 50 -0.46 10.36 -14.39
C ARG A 50 -1.52 10.86 -13.42
N ALA A 51 -2.72 11.16 -13.90
CA ALA A 51 -3.81 11.65 -13.06
C ALA A 51 -4.22 10.61 -12.00
N ASP A 52 -4.21 9.34 -12.34
CA ASP A 52 -4.56 8.26 -11.43
C ASP A 52 -3.44 7.99 -10.41
N LEU A 53 -2.17 8.02 -10.85
CA LEU A 53 -1.03 7.93 -9.93
C LEU A 53 -1.00 9.07 -8.92
N ASP A 54 -1.37 10.29 -9.32
CA ASP A 54 -1.49 11.43 -8.41
C ASP A 54 -2.56 11.19 -7.34
N LYS A 55 -3.70 10.55 -7.68
CA LYS A 55 -4.74 10.18 -6.71
C LYS A 55 -4.20 9.17 -5.70
N ILE A 56 -3.57 8.09 -6.16
CA ILE A 56 -2.96 7.06 -5.32
C ILE A 56 -1.90 7.68 -4.40
N GLN A 57 -1.03 8.52 -4.94
CA GLN A 57 0.03 9.18 -4.18
C GLN A 57 -0.55 10.13 -3.11
N THR A 58 -1.60 10.86 -3.44
CA THR A 58 -2.26 11.77 -2.50
C THR A 58 -2.85 11.00 -1.32
N LEU A 59 -3.57 9.91 -1.60
CA LEU A 59 -4.11 9.03 -0.56
C LEU A 59 -3.00 8.42 0.30
N SER A 60 -1.95 7.88 -0.33
CA SER A 60 -0.80 7.28 0.36
C SER A 60 -0.10 8.27 1.28
N ASN A 61 0.09 9.52 0.84
CA ASN A 61 0.67 10.58 1.66
C ASN A 61 -0.21 10.93 2.87
N ALA A 62 -1.53 10.95 2.70
CA ALA A 62 -2.46 11.18 3.80
C ALA A 62 -2.38 10.09 4.87
N LYS A 63 -2.18 8.84 4.46
CA LYS A 63 -2.07 7.66 5.36
C LYS A 63 -0.69 7.49 5.99
N ALA A 64 0.36 8.08 5.41
CA ALA A 64 1.75 7.87 5.86
C ALA A 64 2.00 8.25 7.33
N GLN A 65 1.33 9.30 7.83
CA GLN A 65 1.50 9.74 9.22
C GLN A 65 0.94 8.73 10.23
N GLU A 66 -0.17 8.09 9.87
CA GLU A 66 -0.79 7.05 10.68
C GLU A 66 0.07 5.79 10.71
N ALA A 67 0.63 5.39 9.56
CA ALA A 67 1.57 4.29 9.46
C ALA A 67 2.82 4.49 10.34
N LEU A 68 3.38 5.71 10.38
CA LEU A 68 4.50 6.05 11.27
C LEU A 68 4.13 5.94 12.76
N LYS A 69 2.88 6.24 13.11
CA LYS A 69 2.39 6.08 14.47
C LYS A 69 2.42 4.61 14.89
N PHE A 70 1.91 3.71 14.07
CA PHE A 70 1.94 2.26 14.36
C PHE A 70 3.36 1.75 14.57
N GLN A 71 4.32 2.18 13.75
CA GLN A 71 5.72 1.80 13.94
C GLN A 71 6.25 2.20 15.32
N ASN A 72 5.92 3.40 15.79
CA ASN A 72 6.33 3.87 17.09
C ASN A 72 5.63 3.09 18.23
N ASP A 73 4.34 2.81 18.08
CA ASP A 73 3.55 2.08 19.08
C ASP A 73 4.05 0.63 19.21
N VAL A 74 4.34 -0.06 18.09
CA VAL A 74 4.99 -1.38 18.09
C VAL A 74 6.33 -1.35 18.81
N MET A 75 7.18 -0.37 18.51
CA MET A 75 8.48 -0.23 19.17
C MET A 75 8.34 -0.07 20.69
N GLN A 76 7.41 0.78 21.13
CA GLN A 76 7.18 1.03 22.56
C GLN A 76 6.64 -0.22 23.28
N ALA A 77 5.66 -0.91 22.68
CA ALA A 77 5.10 -2.13 23.23
C ALA A 77 6.15 -3.25 23.31
N ALA A 78 6.95 -3.42 22.27
CA ALA A 78 8.03 -4.41 22.23
C ALA A 78 9.14 -4.13 23.27
N GLN A 79 9.50 -2.86 23.50
CA GLN A 79 10.48 -2.47 24.52
C GLN A 79 9.99 -2.77 25.94
N LYS A 80 8.70 -2.65 26.20
CA LYS A 80 8.09 -2.96 27.48
C LYS A 80 7.88 -4.47 27.69
N GLY A 81 7.95 -5.27 26.63
CA GLY A 81 7.62 -6.69 26.67
C GLY A 81 6.14 -6.96 26.91
N ASP A 82 5.30 -5.98 26.59
CA ASP A 82 3.85 -6.02 26.84
C ASP A 82 3.13 -6.65 25.64
N LYS A 83 2.80 -7.94 25.78
CA LYS A 83 2.10 -8.69 24.72
C LYS A 83 0.71 -8.09 24.44
N ALA A 84 -0.04 -7.70 25.47
CA ALA A 84 -1.38 -7.16 25.29
C ALA A 84 -1.33 -5.82 24.53
N ALA A 85 -0.31 -5.01 24.77
CA ALA A 85 -0.09 -3.79 24.01
C ALA A 85 0.30 -4.07 22.54
N LEU A 86 1.09 -5.12 22.29
CA LEU A 86 1.42 -5.56 20.92
C LEU A 86 0.18 -6.04 20.17
N ASP A 87 -0.63 -6.88 20.79
CA ASP A 87 -1.88 -7.36 20.22
C ASP A 87 -2.84 -6.19 19.90
N ALA A 88 -2.98 -5.22 20.81
CA ALA A 88 -3.81 -4.02 20.57
C ALA A 88 -3.30 -3.13 19.44
N VAL A 89 -1.99 -3.07 19.22
CA VAL A 89 -1.41 -2.35 18.07
C VAL A 89 -1.74 -3.08 16.76
N VAL A 90 -1.63 -4.41 16.73
CA VAL A 90 -1.98 -5.22 15.56
C VAL A 90 -3.46 -5.08 15.22
N ASP A 91 -4.36 -5.14 16.21
CA ASP A 91 -5.81 -4.88 16.01
C ASP A 91 -6.10 -3.49 15.44
N SER A 92 -5.26 -2.50 15.79
CA SER A 92 -5.39 -1.15 15.24
C SER A 92 -4.83 -1.04 13.84
N MET A 93 -3.77 -1.80 13.52
CA MET A 93 -3.21 -1.91 12.15
C MET A 93 -4.20 -2.59 11.21
N ASP A 94 -4.89 -3.63 11.66
CA ASP A 94 -5.93 -4.31 10.90
C ASP A 94 -7.00 -3.32 10.41
N LYS A 95 -7.59 -2.55 11.33
CA LYS A 95 -8.57 -1.51 10.99
C LYS A 95 -8.02 -0.43 10.06
N TYR A 96 -6.75 -0.08 10.22
CA TYR A 96 -6.09 0.88 9.34
C TYR A 96 -5.92 0.31 7.93
N VAL A 97 -5.47 -0.95 7.82
CA VAL A 97 -5.29 -1.64 6.53
C VAL A 97 -6.62 -1.75 5.81
N ASP A 98 -7.67 -2.20 6.51
CA ASP A 98 -9.03 -2.27 5.97
C ASP A 98 -9.49 -0.91 5.43
N SER A 99 -9.40 0.15 6.26
CA SER A 99 -9.77 1.51 5.85
C SER A 99 -8.97 2.00 4.66
N PHE A 100 -7.66 1.72 4.62
CA PHE A 100 -6.81 2.16 3.51
C PHE A 100 -7.14 1.39 2.23
N ASN A 101 -7.36 0.09 2.31
CA ASN A 101 -7.73 -0.74 1.17
C ASN A 101 -9.11 -0.34 0.61
N ASP A 102 -10.08 -0.01 1.47
CA ASP A 102 -11.39 0.51 1.07
C ASP A 102 -11.27 1.87 0.36
N GLU A 103 -10.44 2.77 0.88
CA GLU A 103 -10.21 4.08 0.25
C GLU A 103 -9.44 3.95 -1.09
N LEU A 104 -8.51 2.99 -1.21
CA LEU A 104 -7.87 2.66 -2.48
C LEU A 104 -8.88 2.14 -3.50
N GLU A 105 -9.77 1.24 -3.08
CA GLU A 105 -10.83 0.69 -3.94
C GLU A 105 -11.83 1.76 -4.40
N ALA A 106 -12.12 2.73 -3.54
CA ALA A 106 -13.03 3.84 -3.84
C ALA A 106 -12.45 4.88 -4.82
N LEU A 107 -11.16 4.79 -5.18
CA LEU A 107 -10.56 5.70 -6.17
C LEU A 107 -11.16 5.42 -7.56
N ASP A 108 -11.72 6.46 -8.17
CA ASP A 108 -12.16 6.44 -9.58
C ASP A 108 -10.94 6.53 -10.49
N LEU A 109 -10.36 5.35 -10.81
CA LEU A 109 -9.21 5.21 -11.71
C LEU A 109 -9.69 4.99 -13.14
N LYS A 110 -8.96 5.55 -14.08
CA LYS A 110 -9.24 5.46 -15.53
C LYS A 110 -8.28 4.54 -16.26
N SER A 111 -7.05 4.38 -15.76
CA SER A 111 -6.00 3.59 -16.41
C SER A 111 -5.86 2.21 -15.79
N SER A 112 -5.67 1.19 -16.63
CA SER A 112 -5.42 -0.18 -16.19
C SER A 112 -4.09 -0.34 -15.47
N GLU A 113 -3.12 0.49 -15.78
CA GLU A 113 -1.81 0.51 -15.13
C GLU A 113 -1.93 0.96 -13.67
N ALA A 114 -2.66 2.06 -13.42
CA ALA A 114 -2.88 2.54 -12.04
C ALA A 114 -3.78 1.58 -11.26
N ASP A 115 -4.77 0.98 -11.90
CA ASP A 115 -5.62 -0.07 -11.32
C ASP A 115 -4.78 -1.26 -10.83
N SER A 116 -3.86 -1.75 -11.67
CA SER A 116 -2.92 -2.81 -11.30
C SER A 116 -1.99 -2.42 -10.14
N ILE A 117 -1.55 -1.16 -10.09
CA ILE A 117 -0.73 -0.64 -8.98
C ILE A 117 -1.56 -0.61 -7.69
N ARG A 118 -2.80 -0.14 -7.74
CA ARG A 118 -3.74 -0.15 -6.62
C ARG A 118 -3.88 -1.56 -6.02
N ASP A 119 -4.12 -2.57 -6.87
CA ASP A 119 -4.29 -3.95 -6.42
C ASP A 119 -3.04 -4.48 -5.73
N LYS A 120 -1.86 -4.21 -6.28
CA LYS A 120 -0.58 -4.58 -5.67
C LYS A 120 -0.31 -3.84 -4.35
N MET A 121 -0.77 -2.59 -4.22
CA MET A 121 -0.68 -1.86 -2.97
C MET A 121 -1.56 -2.49 -1.89
N LYS A 122 -2.79 -2.88 -2.22
CA LYS A 122 -3.68 -3.60 -1.29
C LYS A 122 -3.03 -4.91 -0.85
N GLU A 123 -2.52 -5.72 -1.78
CA GLU A 123 -1.78 -6.94 -1.46
C GLU A 123 -0.57 -6.68 -0.55
N SER A 124 0.16 -5.59 -0.77
CA SER A 124 1.29 -5.19 0.08
C SER A 124 0.86 -4.80 1.49
N ASN A 125 -0.27 -4.12 1.62
CA ASN A 125 -0.85 -3.76 2.92
C ASN A 125 -1.24 -5.01 3.71
N ASP A 126 -1.93 -5.96 3.08
CA ASP A 126 -2.34 -7.22 3.68
C ASP A 126 -1.14 -8.06 4.11
N LEU A 127 -0.12 -8.18 3.26
CA LEU A 127 1.15 -8.86 3.61
C LEU A 127 1.86 -8.19 4.80
N GLY A 128 1.79 -6.86 4.90
CA GLY A 128 2.34 -6.11 6.03
C GLY A 128 1.63 -6.44 7.34
N LEU A 129 0.31 -6.54 7.32
CA LEU A 129 -0.51 -6.95 8.47
C LEU A 129 -0.22 -8.39 8.86
N ASP A 130 -0.25 -9.33 7.92
CA ASP A 130 0.09 -10.74 8.14
C ASP A 130 1.46 -10.92 8.80
N LEU A 131 2.46 -10.14 8.37
CA LEU A 131 3.79 -10.15 8.98
C LEU A 131 3.78 -9.64 10.42
N ALA A 132 2.99 -8.59 10.71
CA ALA A 132 2.85 -8.07 12.06
C ALA A 132 2.18 -9.11 12.99
N GLU A 133 1.10 -9.73 12.54
CA GLU A 133 0.42 -10.81 13.26
C GLU A 133 1.36 -11.98 13.57
N ALA A 134 2.04 -12.51 12.54
CA ALA A 134 2.97 -13.62 12.71
C ALA A 134 4.13 -13.27 13.66
N GLY A 135 4.51 -11.99 13.73
CA GLY A 135 5.58 -11.48 14.59
C GLY A 135 5.18 -11.40 16.07
N VAL A 136 3.89 -11.17 16.38
CA VAL A 136 3.41 -11.07 17.77
C VAL A 136 2.92 -12.39 18.34
N GLU A 137 2.80 -13.45 17.55
CA GLU A 137 2.53 -14.80 18.03
C GLU A 137 3.55 -15.23 19.10
N THR A 138 3.15 -16.10 20.01
CA THR A 138 4.04 -16.58 21.09
C THR A 138 4.07 -18.11 21.12
N PRO A 139 5.15 -18.74 20.64
CA PRO A 139 6.35 -18.15 20.00
C PRO A 139 6.04 -17.59 18.61
N PRO A 140 6.85 -16.62 18.10
CA PRO A 140 6.67 -16.09 16.75
C PRO A 140 6.73 -17.20 15.70
N ASN A 141 5.85 -17.12 14.71
CA ASN A 141 5.76 -18.10 13.63
C ASN A 141 6.80 -17.82 12.54
N MET A 142 8.01 -18.33 12.77
CA MET A 142 9.16 -18.07 11.88
C MET A 142 8.98 -18.63 10.47
N GLU A 143 8.23 -19.71 10.30
CA GLU A 143 7.93 -20.29 8.99
C GLU A 143 7.01 -19.36 8.20
N LYS A 144 5.88 -18.93 8.81
CA LYS A 144 4.96 -17.95 8.22
C LYS A 144 5.68 -16.64 7.89
N ILE A 145 6.51 -16.13 8.80
CA ILE A 145 7.29 -14.90 8.57
C ILE A 145 8.19 -15.04 7.34
N THR A 146 8.90 -16.16 7.20
CA THR A 146 9.80 -16.37 6.06
C THR A 146 9.03 -16.46 4.73
N GLU A 147 7.89 -17.14 4.73
CA GLU A 147 7.03 -17.23 3.54
C GLU A 147 6.48 -15.86 3.13
N LEU A 148 5.98 -15.08 4.08
CA LEU A 148 5.43 -13.75 3.83
C LEU A 148 6.50 -12.77 3.34
N GLN A 149 7.72 -12.83 3.89
CA GLN A 149 8.85 -12.03 3.40
C GLN A 149 9.21 -12.36 1.94
N LYS A 150 9.13 -13.64 1.57
CA LYS A 150 9.34 -14.05 0.19
C LYS A 150 8.26 -13.47 -0.73
N LYS A 151 6.99 -13.59 -0.36
CA LYS A 151 5.85 -13.00 -1.11
C LYS A 151 6.00 -11.49 -1.27
N ALA A 152 6.36 -10.77 -0.19
CA ALA A 152 6.59 -9.33 -0.24
C ALA A 152 7.72 -8.95 -1.20
N THR A 153 8.78 -9.76 -1.26
CA THR A 153 9.89 -9.55 -2.20
C THR A 153 9.46 -9.78 -3.65
N GLU A 154 8.68 -10.83 -3.90
CA GLU A 154 8.13 -11.14 -5.23
C GLU A 154 7.17 -10.04 -5.70
N LEU A 155 6.30 -9.56 -4.82
CA LEU A 155 5.39 -8.45 -5.09
C LEU A 155 6.15 -7.18 -5.45
N GLN A 156 7.17 -6.82 -4.66
CA GLN A 156 8.01 -5.65 -4.94
C GLN A 156 8.71 -5.75 -6.31
N GLN A 157 9.21 -6.92 -6.69
CA GLN A 157 9.82 -7.13 -8.01
C GLN A 157 8.81 -7.00 -9.15
N SER A 158 7.53 -7.30 -8.91
CA SER A 158 6.47 -7.17 -9.91
C SER A 158 6.04 -5.72 -10.17
N LEU A 159 6.50 -4.77 -9.33
CA LEU A 159 6.25 -3.33 -9.46
C LEU A 159 7.36 -2.59 -10.23
N LEU A 160 8.49 -3.25 -10.49
CA LEU A 160 9.63 -2.70 -11.25
C LEU A 160 9.54 -3.06 -12.74
#